data_4e136cc1fee5f9c0109eed81a0431f65
#
_entry.id   4e136cc1fee5f9c0109eed81a0431f65
#
_cell.length_a   1.000
_cell.length_b   1.000
_cell.length_c   1.000
_cell.angle_alpha   90.00
_cell.angle_beta   90.00
_cell.angle_gamma   90.00
#
_symmetry.space_group_name_H-M   'P 1'
#
loop_
_entity.id
_entity.type
_entity.pdbx_description
1 polymer ?
#
loop_
_entity_poly.entity_id
_entity_poly.type
_entity_poly.pdbx_seq_one_letter_code
_entity_poly.pdbx_strand_id
1 'polypeptide(L)'
;ESAYQSFNVCVLCISGPLGMYRLKLVELIVEEWNDQKFLGKKCTYGDDRHLSNLILSLKNKNIYNSNVCGETETPSSIYRFYKQQIRWNKSSFREFLWSINNINKHNVLMSVDLIYMLVYPFIVMGYLVYLLWYGSILELGIYLNIVFIIGLIKAIYGVIVSGIYENLFYVFYCINYVSVVFPARLWALISIGDINWGTSMRKGVGDNISFDVIM
;
A
#
# COMPACT_ATOMS: atom_id res chain seq x y z
N GLU A 1 5.38 0.37 -8.99
CA GLU A 1 5.86 -0.41 -7.83
C GLU A 1 5.65 -1.91 -8.05
N SER A 2 4.41 -2.39 -8.17
CA SER A 2 4.14 -3.85 -8.34
C SER A 2 4.84 -4.47 -9.54
N ALA A 3 4.99 -3.76 -10.66
CA ALA A 3 5.74 -4.24 -11.82
C ALA A 3 7.22 -4.41 -11.54
N TYR A 4 7.84 -3.47 -10.81
CA TYR A 4 9.24 -3.59 -10.35
C TYR A 4 9.41 -4.76 -9.37
N GLN A 5 8.51 -4.88 -8.40
CA GLN A 5 8.51 -5.99 -7.44
C GLN A 5 8.31 -7.33 -8.15
N SER A 6 7.49 -7.38 -9.19
CA SER A 6 7.28 -8.57 -10.02
C SER A 6 8.54 -9.01 -10.78
N PHE A 7 9.35 -8.06 -11.23
CA PHE A 7 10.66 -8.38 -11.84
C PHE A 7 11.55 -9.15 -10.86
N ASN A 8 11.48 -8.81 -9.57
CA ASN A 8 12.15 -9.55 -8.50
C ASN A 8 11.34 -10.73 -7.96
N VAL A 9 10.19 -11.07 -8.60
CA VAL A 9 9.27 -12.16 -8.25
C VAL A 9 8.76 -12.12 -6.81
N CYS A 10 8.65 -10.92 -6.23
CA CYS A 10 8.26 -10.71 -4.83
C CYS A 10 7.32 -9.50 -4.65
N VAL A 11 6.14 -9.56 -5.26
CA VAL A 11 5.11 -8.54 -5.00
C VAL A 11 4.65 -8.65 -3.55
N LEU A 12 4.87 -7.58 -2.76
CA LEU A 12 4.62 -7.56 -1.31
C LEU A 12 3.14 -7.50 -0.94
N CYS A 13 2.29 -7.05 -1.86
CA CYS A 13 0.85 -6.97 -1.63
C CYS A 13 0.12 -7.25 -2.94
N ILE A 14 -0.52 -8.39 -3.03
CA ILE A 14 -1.46 -8.70 -4.09
C ILE A 14 -2.78 -8.02 -3.72
N SER A 15 -3.26 -7.13 -4.57
CA SER A 15 -4.48 -6.34 -4.31
C SER A 15 -5.70 -7.24 -4.13
N GLY A 16 -6.41 -7.08 -3.02
CA GLY A 16 -7.59 -7.89 -2.69
C GLY A 16 -8.65 -7.97 -3.80
N PRO A 17 -8.99 -6.86 -4.51
CA PRO A 17 -10.00 -6.92 -5.58
C PRO A 17 -9.64 -7.81 -6.78
N LEU A 18 -8.37 -8.09 -7.01
CA LEU A 18 -7.92 -8.83 -8.20
C LEU A 18 -6.75 -9.77 -7.90
N GLY A 19 -6.76 -10.39 -6.74
CA GLY A 19 -5.75 -11.37 -6.34
C GLY A 19 -6.13 -12.78 -6.76
N MET A 20 -5.20 -13.53 -7.39
CA MET A 20 -5.34 -14.96 -7.67
C MET A 20 -4.28 -15.73 -6.90
N TYR A 21 -4.70 -16.82 -6.25
CA TYR A 21 -3.83 -17.63 -5.41
C TYR A 21 -3.97 -19.11 -5.77
N ARG A 22 -2.87 -19.85 -5.70
CA ARG A 22 -2.92 -21.31 -5.84
C ARG A 22 -3.55 -21.92 -4.59
N LEU A 23 -4.68 -22.60 -4.73
CA LEU A 23 -5.44 -23.20 -3.63
C LEU A 23 -4.54 -24.01 -2.68
N LYS A 24 -3.68 -24.88 -3.21
CA LYS A 24 -2.74 -25.70 -2.43
C LYS A 24 -1.83 -24.87 -1.50
N LEU A 25 -1.46 -23.66 -1.87
CA LEU A 25 -0.65 -22.78 -1.03
C LEU A 25 -1.50 -22.13 0.06
N VAL A 26 -2.74 -21.76 -0.29
CA VAL A 26 -3.67 -21.17 0.69
C VAL A 26 -4.04 -22.20 1.77
N GLU A 27 -4.29 -23.46 1.40
CA GLU A 27 -4.59 -24.54 2.32
C GLU A 27 -3.47 -24.75 3.37
N LEU A 28 -2.21 -24.52 3.00
CA LEU A 28 -1.07 -24.66 3.91
C LEU A 28 -0.99 -23.55 4.97
N ILE A 29 -1.56 -22.38 4.70
CA ILE A 29 -1.38 -21.17 5.50
C ILE A 29 -2.71 -20.61 6.02
N VAL A 30 -3.83 -21.22 5.69
CA VAL A 30 -5.17 -20.70 6.00
C VAL A 30 -5.40 -20.51 7.49
N GLU A 31 -4.87 -21.40 8.32
CA GLU A 31 -4.99 -21.30 9.78
C GLU A 31 -4.19 -20.12 10.32
N GLU A 32 -2.93 -19.97 9.89
CA GLU A 32 -2.07 -18.83 10.26
C GLU A 32 -2.65 -17.51 9.77
N TRP A 33 -3.17 -17.49 8.54
CA TRP A 33 -3.81 -16.33 7.95
C TRP A 33 -5.08 -15.92 8.71
N ASN A 34 -5.93 -16.86 9.08
CA ASN A 34 -7.16 -16.60 9.82
C ASN A 34 -6.90 -16.16 11.28
N ASP A 35 -5.80 -16.59 11.88
CA ASP A 35 -5.43 -16.23 13.25
C ASP A 35 -4.46 -15.04 13.32
N GLN A 36 -4.40 -14.22 12.27
CA GLN A 36 -3.58 -13.03 12.25
C GLN A 36 -3.83 -12.16 13.48
N LYS A 37 -2.79 -11.99 14.30
CA LYS A 37 -2.83 -11.19 15.52
C LYS A 37 -1.73 -10.11 15.50
N PHE A 38 -2.04 -8.97 16.10
CA PHE A 38 -1.08 -7.93 16.38
C PHE A 38 -1.27 -7.40 17.81
N LEU A 39 -0.19 -7.37 18.59
CA LEU A 39 -0.23 -7.01 20.02
C LEU A 39 -1.29 -7.80 20.80
N GLY A 40 -1.45 -9.10 20.52
CA GLY A 40 -2.40 -9.99 21.17
C GLY A 40 -3.87 -9.85 20.72
N LYS A 41 -4.18 -8.94 19.79
CA LYS A 41 -5.54 -8.73 19.27
C LYS A 41 -5.65 -9.24 17.84
N LYS A 42 -6.81 -9.84 17.50
CA LYS A 42 -7.09 -10.34 16.14
C LYS A 42 -7.20 -9.16 15.16
N CYS A 43 -6.49 -9.24 14.06
CA CYS A 43 -6.57 -8.24 12.99
C CYS A 43 -7.84 -8.41 12.16
N THR A 44 -8.47 -7.29 11.75
CA THR A 44 -9.72 -7.29 10.98
C THR A 44 -9.55 -6.68 9.59
N TYR A 45 -8.31 -6.32 9.18
CA TYR A 45 -7.99 -5.71 7.87
C TYR A 45 -6.51 -5.89 7.55
N GLY A 46 -6.18 -5.80 6.24
CA GLY A 46 -4.83 -6.00 5.72
C GLY A 46 -4.51 -7.47 5.47
N ASP A 47 -5.55 -8.27 5.36
CA ASP A 47 -5.57 -9.71 5.08
C ASP A 47 -4.88 -10.04 3.74
N ASP A 48 -5.09 -9.23 2.72
CA ASP A 48 -4.45 -9.34 1.41
C ASP A 48 -2.92 -9.23 1.46
N ARG A 49 -2.42 -8.26 2.21
CA ARG A 49 -0.98 -8.07 2.43
C ARG A 49 -0.39 -9.20 3.27
N HIS A 50 -1.08 -9.60 4.32
CA HIS A 50 -0.63 -10.70 5.17
C HIS A 50 -0.56 -12.03 4.42
N LEU A 51 -1.59 -12.35 3.65
CA LEU A 51 -1.61 -13.53 2.78
C LEU A 51 -0.45 -13.52 1.78
N SER A 52 -0.20 -12.36 1.15
CA SER A 52 0.93 -12.20 0.22
C SER A 52 2.28 -12.48 0.91
N ASN A 53 2.47 -11.97 2.12
CA ASN A 53 3.69 -12.16 2.90
C ASN A 53 3.86 -13.62 3.38
N LEU A 54 2.78 -14.29 3.79
CA LEU A 54 2.81 -15.70 4.16
C LEU A 54 3.25 -16.57 2.97
N ILE A 55 2.72 -16.31 1.77
CA ILE A 55 3.13 -17.03 0.55
C ILE A 55 4.62 -16.82 0.26
N LEU A 56 5.11 -15.59 0.39
CA LEU A 56 6.53 -15.28 0.21
C LEU A 56 7.40 -15.97 1.28
N SER A 57 6.93 -16.07 2.53
CA SER A 57 7.66 -16.76 3.61
C SER A 57 7.84 -18.26 3.35
N LEU A 58 6.96 -18.87 2.57
CA LEU A 58 7.10 -20.24 2.06
C LEU A 58 8.07 -20.36 0.88
N LYS A 59 8.83 -19.28 0.56
CA LYS A 59 9.74 -19.19 -0.60
C LYS A 59 9.03 -19.35 -1.95
N ASN A 60 7.72 -19.11 -1.98
CA ASN A 60 6.96 -18.99 -3.23
C ASN A 60 7.06 -17.58 -3.81
N LYS A 61 6.57 -17.41 -5.02
CA LYS A 61 6.69 -16.18 -5.80
C LYS A 61 5.34 -15.52 -5.98
N ASN A 62 5.29 -14.21 -5.75
CA ASN A 62 4.17 -13.35 -6.11
C ASN A 62 4.55 -12.52 -7.34
N ILE A 63 3.72 -12.55 -8.37
CA ILE A 63 3.94 -11.83 -9.63
C ILE A 63 2.77 -10.91 -9.95
N TYR A 64 3.07 -9.81 -10.64
CA TYR A 64 2.08 -8.90 -11.20
C TYR A 64 1.89 -9.18 -12.69
N ASN A 65 0.64 -9.25 -13.14
CA ASN A 65 0.30 -9.38 -14.56
C ASN A 65 -0.36 -8.09 -15.05
N SER A 66 0.29 -7.36 -15.94
CA SER A 66 -0.23 -6.10 -16.52
C SER A 66 -1.40 -6.27 -17.47
N ASN A 67 -1.64 -7.50 -17.96
CA ASN A 67 -2.74 -7.77 -18.90
C ASN A 67 -4.09 -7.95 -18.19
N VAL A 68 -4.11 -7.96 -16.86
CA VAL A 68 -5.32 -8.13 -16.07
C VAL A 68 -5.63 -6.81 -15.36
N CYS A 69 -6.76 -6.22 -15.70
CA CYS A 69 -7.25 -4.97 -15.14
C CYS A 69 -8.58 -5.18 -14.45
N GLY A 70 -8.79 -4.49 -13.34
CA GLY A 70 -10.06 -4.46 -12.62
C GLY A 70 -10.41 -3.04 -12.24
N GLU A 71 -11.69 -2.71 -12.33
CA GLU A 71 -12.21 -1.41 -11.91
C GLU A 71 -12.67 -1.48 -10.45
N THR A 72 -12.34 -0.47 -9.67
CA THR A 72 -12.77 -0.35 -8.29
C THR A 72 -13.27 1.05 -8.00
N GLU A 73 -14.27 1.17 -7.13
CA GLU A 73 -14.75 2.46 -6.70
C GLU A 73 -13.71 3.18 -5.84
N THR A 74 -13.44 4.43 -6.19
CA THR A 74 -12.59 5.33 -5.39
C THR A 74 -13.41 5.98 -4.28
N PRO A 75 -12.79 6.38 -3.16
CA PRO A 75 -13.47 7.11 -2.11
C PRO A 75 -14.10 8.41 -2.63
N SER A 76 -15.40 8.60 -2.37
CA SER A 76 -16.17 9.75 -2.85
C SER A 76 -15.92 11.05 -2.06
N SER A 77 -15.08 11.03 -1.01
CA SER A 77 -14.72 12.22 -0.22
C SER A 77 -13.30 12.12 0.32
N ILE A 78 -12.67 13.28 0.57
CA ILE A 78 -11.33 13.38 1.16
C ILE A 78 -11.29 12.69 2.54
N TYR A 79 -12.36 12.79 3.34
CA TYR A 79 -12.43 12.14 4.64
C TYR A 79 -12.42 10.59 4.53
N ARG A 80 -13.16 10.03 3.57
CA ARG A 80 -13.14 8.58 3.30
C ARG A 80 -11.78 8.15 2.78
N PHE A 81 -11.16 8.93 1.92
CA PHE A 81 -9.81 8.70 1.43
C PHE A 81 -8.79 8.74 2.58
N TYR A 82 -8.86 9.73 3.46
CA TYR A 82 -8.01 9.82 4.66
C TYR A 82 -8.12 8.57 5.55
N LYS A 83 -9.32 8.13 5.85
CA LYS A 83 -9.56 6.88 6.62
C LYS A 83 -9.00 5.65 5.91
N GLN A 84 -9.15 5.56 4.59
CA GLN A 84 -8.56 4.48 3.80
C GLN A 84 -7.04 4.49 3.89
N GLN A 85 -6.41 5.67 3.80
CA GLN A 85 -4.96 5.82 3.95
C GLN A 85 -4.47 5.42 5.35
N ILE A 86 -5.18 5.77 6.40
CA ILE A 86 -4.85 5.31 7.77
C ILE A 86 -4.85 3.78 7.82
N ARG A 87 -5.89 3.14 7.34
CA ARG A 87 -6.02 1.68 7.35
C ARG A 87 -4.89 1.00 6.58
N TRP A 88 -4.59 1.48 5.37
CA TRP A 88 -3.51 0.94 4.55
C TRP A 88 -2.13 1.13 5.18
N ASN A 89 -1.89 2.28 5.80
CA ASN A 89 -0.62 2.52 6.50
C ASN A 89 -0.50 1.67 7.78
N LYS A 90 -1.58 1.51 8.57
CA LYS A 90 -1.60 0.59 9.72
C LYS A 90 -1.25 -0.85 9.29
N SER A 91 -1.86 -1.34 8.22
CA SER A 91 -1.55 -2.66 7.66
C SER A 91 -0.08 -2.74 7.23
N SER A 92 0.43 -1.72 6.53
CA SER A 92 1.83 -1.67 6.10
C SER A 92 2.81 -1.73 7.28
N PHE A 93 2.57 -0.97 8.34
CA PHE A 93 3.43 -0.95 9.53
C PHE A 93 3.41 -2.30 10.27
N ARG A 94 2.25 -2.92 10.42
CA ARG A 94 2.12 -4.23 11.08
C ARG A 94 2.85 -5.32 10.31
N GLU A 95 2.62 -5.37 9.01
CA GLU A 95 3.27 -6.36 8.16
C GLU A 95 4.78 -6.13 8.06
N PHE A 96 5.23 -4.89 8.12
CA PHE A 96 6.65 -4.59 8.23
C PHE A 96 7.26 -5.19 9.51
N LEU A 97 6.62 -4.97 10.66
CA LEU A 97 7.09 -5.51 11.93
C LEU A 97 7.08 -7.05 11.94
N TRP A 98 6.05 -7.67 11.34
CA TRP A 98 6.00 -9.11 11.17
C TRP A 98 7.12 -9.61 10.24
N SER A 99 7.36 -8.91 9.14
CA SER A 99 8.39 -9.27 8.13
C SER A 99 9.81 -9.16 8.69
N ILE A 100 10.10 -8.21 9.59
CA ILE A 100 11.40 -8.12 10.27
C ILE A 100 11.69 -9.40 11.03
N ASN A 101 10.73 -9.94 11.76
CA ASN A 101 10.90 -11.18 12.51
C ASN A 101 11.14 -12.40 11.62
N ASN A 102 10.75 -12.31 10.35
CA ASN A 102 10.89 -13.35 9.34
C ASN A 102 11.91 -13.00 8.25
N ILE A 103 12.77 -11.98 8.46
CA ILE A 103 13.66 -11.42 7.44
C ILE A 103 14.60 -12.48 6.83
N ASN A 104 15.00 -13.48 7.62
CA ASN A 104 15.83 -14.60 7.18
C ASN A 104 15.14 -15.50 6.14
N LYS A 105 13.83 -15.42 6.01
CA LYS A 105 13.03 -16.16 5.03
C LYS A 105 12.86 -15.39 3.72
N HIS A 106 13.14 -14.09 3.71
CA HIS A 106 12.95 -13.19 2.58
C HIS A 106 14.23 -12.97 1.78
N ASN A 107 14.05 -12.54 0.54
CA ASN A 107 15.17 -12.07 -0.30
C ASN A 107 15.67 -10.72 0.24
N VAL A 108 16.99 -10.48 0.18
CA VAL A 108 17.65 -9.23 0.60
C VAL A 108 17.03 -8.00 -0.09
N LEU A 109 16.75 -8.09 -1.40
CA LEU A 109 16.13 -6.99 -2.15
C LEU A 109 14.73 -6.64 -1.63
N MET A 110 13.94 -7.63 -1.25
CA MET A 110 12.63 -7.43 -0.63
C MET A 110 12.75 -6.71 0.71
N SER A 111 13.73 -7.10 1.52
CA SER A 111 13.97 -6.47 2.82
C SER A 111 14.37 -5.00 2.68
N VAL A 112 15.21 -4.68 1.70
CA VAL A 112 15.60 -3.30 1.36
C VAL A 112 14.40 -2.49 0.90
N ASP A 113 13.56 -3.04 0.02
CA ASP A 113 12.35 -2.37 -0.48
C ASP A 113 11.35 -2.08 0.65
N LEU A 114 11.15 -3.03 1.56
CA LEU A 114 10.32 -2.83 2.75
C LEU A 114 10.82 -1.69 3.64
N ILE A 115 12.12 -1.65 3.94
CA ILE A 115 12.72 -0.59 4.74
C ILE A 115 12.59 0.76 4.02
N TYR A 116 12.89 0.80 2.73
CA TYR A 116 12.74 2.00 1.91
C TYR A 116 11.31 2.54 1.94
N MET A 117 10.32 1.70 1.69
CA MET A 117 8.90 2.09 1.71
C MET A 117 8.45 2.65 3.07
N LEU A 118 9.04 2.16 4.14
CA LEU A 118 8.73 2.64 5.50
C LEU A 118 9.40 3.98 5.79
N VAL A 119 10.71 4.08 5.57
CA VAL A 119 11.56 5.17 6.07
C VAL A 119 11.55 6.38 5.14
N TYR A 120 11.57 6.15 3.81
CA TYR A 120 11.67 7.21 2.82
C TYR A 120 10.65 8.35 2.98
N PRO A 121 9.35 8.08 3.23
CA PRO A 121 8.37 9.16 3.43
C PRO A 121 8.68 10.08 4.60
N PHE A 122 9.26 9.55 5.67
CA PHE A 122 9.65 10.34 6.85
C PHE A 122 10.89 11.18 6.57
N ILE A 123 11.86 10.65 5.81
CA ILE A 123 13.04 11.42 5.38
C ILE A 123 12.62 12.61 4.51
N VAL A 124 11.79 12.37 3.50
CA VAL A 124 11.34 13.42 2.57
C VAL A 124 10.57 14.51 3.31
N MET A 125 9.65 14.12 4.19
CA MET A 125 8.87 15.10 4.97
C MET A 125 9.70 15.79 6.04
N GLY A 126 10.62 15.08 6.71
CA GLY A 126 11.54 15.67 7.68
C GLY A 126 12.46 16.70 7.02
N TYR A 127 12.94 16.42 5.81
CA TYR A 127 13.73 17.37 5.04
C TYR A 127 12.91 18.60 4.61
N LEU A 128 11.65 18.43 4.21
CA LEU A 128 10.76 19.57 3.94
C LEU A 128 10.58 20.45 5.18
N VAL A 129 10.32 19.86 6.35
CA VAL A 129 10.19 20.58 7.61
C VAL A 129 11.50 21.32 7.95
N TYR A 130 12.65 20.66 7.79
CA TYR A 130 13.96 21.29 7.97
C TYR A 130 14.14 22.51 7.07
N LEU A 131 13.80 22.42 5.77
CA LEU A 131 13.90 23.52 4.82
C LEU A 131 12.96 24.69 5.18
N LEU A 132 11.77 24.41 5.69
CA LEU A 132 10.82 25.46 6.12
C LEU A 132 11.29 26.23 7.34
N TRP A 133 12.09 25.62 8.23
CA TRP A 133 12.56 26.25 9.47
C TRP A 133 13.97 26.84 9.35
N TYR A 134 14.84 26.21 8.59
CA TYR A 134 16.28 26.52 8.53
C TYR A 134 16.81 26.74 7.13
N GLY A 135 16.05 26.38 6.10
CA GLY A 135 16.49 26.46 4.72
C GLY A 135 16.38 27.89 4.15
N SER A 136 17.18 28.16 3.14
CA SER A 136 17.03 29.37 2.33
C SER A 136 15.86 29.21 1.34
N ILE A 137 15.34 30.35 0.85
CA ILE A 137 14.30 30.37 -0.22
C ILE A 137 14.79 29.62 -1.45
N LEU A 138 16.09 29.72 -1.77
CA LEU A 138 16.67 29.02 -2.91
C LEU A 138 16.62 27.49 -2.75
N GLU A 139 17.02 26.98 -1.58
CA GLU A 139 17.00 25.53 -1.29
C GLU A 139 15.58 24.98 -1.31
N LEU A 140 14.63 25.71 -0.71
CA LEU A 140 13.21 25.33 -0.76
C LEU A 140 12.70 25.34 -2.21
N GLY A 141 13.06 26.36 -2.99
CA GLY A 141 12.72 26.45 -4.41
C GLY A 141 13.27 25.28 -5.22
N ILE A 142 14.52 24.89 -5.01
CA ILE A 142 15.14 23.72 -5.66
C ILE A 142 14.39 22.44 -5.27
N TYR A 143 14.10 22.23 -3.99
CA TYR A 143 13.36 21.05 -3.51
C TYR A 143 11.98 20.95 -4.16
N LEU A 144 11.20 22.04 -4.18
CA LEU A 144 9.87 22.06 -4.78
C LEU A 144 9.92 21.80 -6.30
N ASN A 145 10.93 22.34 -7.00
CA ASN A 145 11.14 22.05 -8.41
C ASN A 145 11.45 20.57 -8.67
N ILE A 146 12.30 19.94 -7.86
CA ILE A 146 12.60 18.51 -7.98
C ILE A 146 11.31 17.68 -7.78
N VAL A 147 10.52 17.98 -6.76
CA VAL A 147 9.24 17.29 -6.49
C VAL A 147 8.27 17.49 -7.66
N PHE A 148 8.18 18.70 -8.21
CA PHE A 148 7.34 19.01 -9.36
C PHE A 148 7.77 18.24 -10.61
N ILE A 149 9.06 18.20 -10.92
CA ILE A 149 9.61 17.45 -12.07
C ILE A 149 9.32 15.96 -11.93
N ILE A 150 9.51 15.38 -10.75
CA ILE A 150 9.19 13.97 -10.48
C ILE A 150 7.69 13.72 -10.68
N GLY A 151 6.84 14.63 -10.20
CA GLY A 151 5.38 14.58 -10.39
C GLY A 151 5.00 14.63 -11.87
N LEU A 152 5.64 15.53 -12.63
CA LEU A 152 5.41 15.68 -14.06
C LEU A 152 5.82 14.44 -14.86
N ILE A 153 6.99 13.86 -14.56
CA ILE A 153 7.45 12.61 -15.19
C ILE A 153 6.45 11.50 -14.95
N LYS A 154 5.96 11.34 -13.72
CA LYS A 154 4.97 10.32 -13.36
C LYS A 154 3.62 10.58 -14.05
N ALA A 155 3.19 11.84 -14.14
CA ALA A 155 1.97 12.22 -14.82
C ALA A 155 2.01 11.88 -16.32
N ILE A 156 3.10 12.27 -17.01
CA ILE A 156 3.32 11.93 -18.43
C ILE A 156 3.38 10.43 -18.63
N TYR A 157 4.13 9.70 -17.80
CA TYR A 157 4.19 8.25 -17.86
C TYR A 157 2.80 7.62 -17.67
N GLY A 158 2.01 8.13 -16.72
CA GLY A 158 0.64 7.70 -16.48
C GLY A 158 -0.24 7.85 -17.72
N VAL A 159 -0.16 9.00 -18.41
CA VAL A 159 -0.90 9.24 -19.65
C VAL A 159 -0.46 8.29 -20.78
N ILE A 160 0.85 8.09 -20.95
CA ILE A 160 1.38 7.21 -22.00
C ILE A 160 0.90 5.76 -21.80
N VAL A 161 0.91 5.28 -20.55
CA VAL A 161 0.58 3.87 -20.25
C VAL A 161 -0.92 3.61 -20.25
N SER A 162 -1.73 4.53 -19.72
CA SER A 162 -3.18 4.32 -19.57
C SER A 162 -4.02 4.93 -20.68
N GLY A 163 -3.48 5.89 -21.45
CA GLY A 163 -4.24 6.70 -22.40
C GLY A 163 -5.18 7.73 -21.74
N ILE A 164 -5.13 7.89 -20.42
CA ILE A 164 -6.05 8.72 -19.63
C ILE A 164 -5.38 10.06 -19.32
N TYR A 165 -5.89 11.15 -19.91
CA TYR A 165 -5.31 12.50 -19.77
C TYR A 165 -5.45 13.08 -18.36
N GLU A 166 -6.44 12.64 -17.57
CA GLU A 166 -6.63 13.03 -16.19
C GLU A 166 -5.43 12.69 -15.30
N ASN A 167 -4.58 11.76 -15.72
CA ASN A 167 -3.32 11.47 -15.03
C ASN A 167 -2.36 12.68 -14.99
N LEU A 168 -2.56 13.70 -15.81
CA LEU A 168 -1.80 14.96 -15.70
C LEU A 168 -2.01 15.66 -14.36
N PHE A 169 -3.16 15.50 -13.71
CA PHE A 169 -3.40 16.01 -12.36
C PHE A 169 -2.50 15.38 -11.30
N TYR A 170 -1.78 14.30 -11.63
CA TYR A 170 -0.82 13.69 -10.71
C TYR A 170 0.33 14.66 -10.32
N VAL A 171 0.57 15.69 -11.10
CA VAL A 171 1.51 16.78 -10.75
C VAL A 171 1.14 17.40 -9.39
N PHE A 172 -0.15 17.49 -9.08
CA PHE A 172 -0.63 18.04 -7.82
C PHE A 172 -0.66 17.00 -6.67
N TYR A 173 -0.21 15.77 -6.93
CA TYR A 173 -0.20 14.72 -5.92
C TYR A 173 0.66 15.07 -4.71
N CYS A 174 1.71 15.86 -4.87
CA CYS A 174 2.55 16.36 -3.78
C CYS A 174 1.73 17.14 -2.72
N ILE A 175 0.76 17.97 -3.15
CA ILE A 175 -0.12 18.72 -2.25
C ILE A 175 -1.01 17.74 -1.47
N ASN A 176 -1.64 16.78 -2.17
CA ASN A 176 -2.44 15.74 -1.52
C ASN A 176 -1.60 14.87 -0.59
N TYR A 177 -0.36 14.59 -0.96
CA TYR A 177 0.55 13.81 -0.13
C TYR A 177 0.85 14.52 1.19
N VAL A 178 1.23 15.78 1.15
CA VAL A 178 1.57 16.57 2.35
C VAL A 178 0.34 16.83 3.22
N SER A 179 -0.83 17.13 2.62
CA SER A 179 -2.02 17.53 3.34
C SER A 179 -2.88 16.36 3.85
N VAL A 180 -2.85 15.21 3.18
CA VAL A 180 -3.75 14.08 3.49
C VAL A 180 -2.98 12.79 3.78
N VAL A 181 -2.11 12.35 2.86
CA VAL A 181 -1.49 11.02 2.93
C VAL A 181 -0.49 10.93 4.08
N PHE A 182 0.38 11.92 4.22
CA PHE A 182 1.40 11.91 5.28
C PHE A 182 0.80 12.09 6.69
N PRO A 183 -0.13 13.02 6.95
CA PRO A 183 -0.86 13.07 8.21
C PRO A 183 -1.60 11.76 8.55
N ALA A 184 -2.21 11.11 7.55
CA ALA A 184 -2.82 9.79 7.74
C ALA A 184 -1.77 8.72 8.13
N ARG A 185 -0.57 8.80 7.57
CA ARG A 185 0.55 7.90 7.89
C ARG A 185 1.05 8.11 9.32
N LEU A 186 1.20 9.35 9.76
CA LEU A 186 1.56 9.67 11.16
C LEU A 186 0.49 9.15 12.12
N TRP A 187 -0.77 9.42 11.83
CA TRP A 187 -1.87 8.95 12.66
C TRP A 187 -1.96 7.42 12.71
N ALA A 188 -1.68 6.76 11.59
CA ALA A 188 -1.63 5.30 11.53
C ALA A 188 -0.54 4.72 12.44
N LEU A 189 0.63 5.37 12.53
CA LEU A 189 1.73 4.96 13.38
C LEU A 189 1.35 5.11 14.87
N ILE A 190 0.77 6.26 15.26
CA ILE A 190 0.34 6.53 16.64
C ILE A 190 -0.79 5.57 17.06
N SER A 191 -1.72 5.30 16.14
CA SER A 191 -2.91 4.47 16.41
C SER A 191 -2.76 3.02 15.94
N ILE A 192 -1.56 2.49 15.80
CA ILE A 192 -1.29 1.16 15.23
C ILE A 192 -1.93 0.02 16.02
N GLY A 193 -2.09 0.20 17.34
CA GLY A 193 -2.75 -0.76 18.23
C GLY A 193 -4.28 -0.78 18.14
N ASP A 194 -4.89 0.18 17.44
CA ASP A 194 -6.33 0.18 17.20
C ASP A 194 -6.64 -0.69 15.97
N ILE A 195 -7.39 -1.77 16.20
CA ILE A 195 -7.74 -2.79 15.21
C ILE A 195 -9.09 -2.53 14.52
N ASN A 196 -9.81 -1.48 14.90
CA ASN A 196 -11.11 -1.19 14.31
C ASN A 196 -10.98 -0.84 12.82
N TRP A 197 -11.86 -1.38 12.01
CA TRP A 197 -11.87 -1.17 10.55
C TRP A 197 -12.02 0.31 10.16
N GLY A 198 -12.66 1.14 11.02
CA GLY A 198 -12.76 2.58 10.85
C GLY A 198 -13.62 3.06 9.67
N THR A 199 -14.16 2.16 8.86
CA THR A 199 -15.13 2.45 7.79
C THR A 199 -16.46 1.82 8.14
N SER A 200 -17.57 2.49 7.81
CA SER A 200 -18.90 1.89 7.91
C SER A 200 -18.94 0.55 7.19
N MET A 201 -19.51 -0.47 7.82
CA MET A 201 -19.76 -1.75 7.13
C MET A 201 -20.38 -1.43 5.77
N ARG A 202 -19.80 -1.99 4.70
CA ARG A 202 -20.53 -2.03 3.43
C ARG A 202 -21.81 -2.76 3.73
N LYS A 203 -22.95 -2.09 3.62
CA LYS A 203 -24.23 -2.80 3.54
C LYS A 203 -24.11 -3.66 2.29
N GLY A 204 -24.09 -4.96 2.47
CA GLY A 204 -24.07 -5.89 1.35
C GLY A 204 -25.18 -5.49 0.39
N VAL A 205 -24.84 -5.30 -0.86
CA VAL A 205 -25.82 -5.21 -1.92
C VAL A 205 -26.41 -6.62 -2.00
N GLY A 206 -27.57 -6.79 -1.41
CA GLY A 206 -28.51 -7.89 -1.60
C GLY A 206 -27.99 -9.30 -1.30
N ASP A 207 -28.68 -9.96 -0.41
CA ASP A 207 -28.58 -11.41 -0.12
C ASP A 207 -28.98 -12.34 -1.32
N ASN A 208 -28.76 -11.93 -2.57
CA ASN A 208 -29.22 -12.62 -3.76
C ASN A 208 -28.12 -12.88 -4.81
N ILE A 209 -26.90 -13.13 -4.39
CA ILE A 209 -25.92 -13.73 -5.30
C ILE A 209 -25.80 -15.20 -4.94
N SER A 210 -26.62 -16.04 -5.58
CA SER A 210 -26.37 -17.47 -5.68
C SER A 210 -25.08 -17.66 -6.49
N PHE A 211 -24.04 -18.15 -5.84
CA PHE A 211 -22.84 -18.63 -6.54
C PHE A 211 -23.20 -19.97 -7.19
N ASP A 212 -23.60 -19.95 -8.44
CA ASP A 212 -23.57 -21.15 -9.26
C ASP A 212 -22.10 -21.51 -9.47
N VAL A 213 -21.64 -22.48 -8.70
CA VAL A 213 -20.33 -23.09 -8.89
C VAL A 213 -20.38 -23.84 -10.22
N ILE A 214 -19.81 -23.26 -11.25
CA ILE A 214 -19.50 -23.98 -12.48
C ILE A 214 -18.31 -24.89 -12.15
N MET A 215 -18.61 -26.17 -11.97
CA MET A 215 -17.61 -27.25 -11.92
C MET A 215 -17.02 -27.50 -13.30
#